data_35f120fc6fec3e5da12372907eceae76
#
_entry.id   35f120fc6fec3e5da12372907eceae76
#
_cell.length_a   1.000
_cell.length_b   1.000
_cell.length_c   1.000
_cell.angle_alpha   90.00
_cell.angle_beta   90.00
_cell.angle_gamma   90.00
#
_symmetry.space_group_name_H-M   'P 1'
#
loop_
_entity.id
_entity.type
_entity.pdbx_description
1 polymer ?
#
loop_
_entity_poly.entity_id
_entity_poly.type
_entity_poly.pdbx_seq_one_letter_code
_entity_poly.pdbx_strand_id
1 'polypeptide(L)'
;MTSLADWTPPPLPTRTAMAGRYVTLEPLAADHVPGLYEAFSEDTSNAMWHYLPTGPYADEAALAAWVEGARLQHDPVFYAIRMADGRLGGIISYLRITPVVGSIEAGWLTFAPRLQRTRAASEAVMLLVRWAFEAGYRRFEWKCDAGNAPSRAAAERFGLSYEGVFRQAAVVKGRNRDTAWFAAIDGEWPALRAAYDAWLDPSNFDEAGRQIVSLRDLTGPILVARDPAG
;
A
#
# COMPACT_ATOMS: atom_id res chain seq x y z
N MET A 1 6.93 19.06 23.58
CA MET A 1 7.60 18.63 22.33
C MET A 1 8.56 17.51 22.70
N THR A 2 8.49 16.39 21.99
CA THR A 2 9.44 15.27 22.18
C THR A 2 10.79 15.68 21.61
N SER A 3 11.88 15.49 22.39
CA SER A 3 13.23 15.75 21.89
C SER A 3 13.58 14.70 20.79
N LEU A 4 14.24 15.16 19.74
CA LEU A 4 14.76 14.34 18.65
C LEU A 4 16.31 14.44 18.58
N ALA A 5 16.97 14.82 19.68
CA ALA A 5 18.40 15.05 19.69
C ALA A 5 19.23 13.82 19.28
N ASP A 6 18.72 12.62 19.60
CA ASP A 6 19.40 11.35 19.30
C ASP A 6 18.77 10.60 18.10
N TRP A 7 17.76 11.23 17.45
CA TRP A 7 17.13 10.60 16.28
C TRP A 7 18.02 10.75 15.04
N THR A 8 18.19 9.66 14.30
CA THR A 8 18.93 9.62 13.04
C THR A 8 17.99 9.26 11.88
N PRO A 9 18.20 9.87 10.68
CA PRO A 9 17.40 9.52 9.50
C PRO A 9 17.48 8.03 9.18
N PRO A 10 16.34 7.38 8.88
CA PRO A 10 16.31 5.98 8.46
C PRO A 10 16.96 5.80 7.08
N PRO A 11 17.37 4.55 6.73
CA PRO A 11 17.88 4.25 5.41
C PRO A 11 16.79 4.36 4.33
N LEU A 12 17.19 4.56 3.08
CA LEU A 12 16.31 4.40 1.93
C LEU A 12 15.85 2.93 1.82
N PRO A 13 14.63 2.67 1.28
CA PRO A 13 14.18 1.31 1.02
C PRO A 13 15.17 0.56 0.12
N THR A 14 15.63 -0.58 0.62
CA THR A 14 16.44 -1.50 -0.17
C THR A 14 15.55 -2.26 -1.14
N ARG A 15 16.06 -2.51 -2.36
CA ARG A 15 15.35 -3.33 -3.34
C ARG A 15 15.54 -4.81 -3.03
N THR A 16 15.10 -5.22 -1.83
CA THR A 16 15.11 -6.61 -1.39
C THR A 16 13.69 -7.12 -1.29
N ALA A 17 13.49 -8.41 -1.54
CA ALA A 17 12.19 -9.03 -1.40
C ALA A 17 11.75 -9.01 0.08
N MET A 18 10.45 -8.78 0.31
CA MET A 18 9.82 -8.87 1.62
C MET A 18 8.87 -10.06 1.61
N ALA A 19 9.21 -11.11 2.35
CA ALA A 19 8.41 -12.34 2.41
C ALA A 19 7.39 -12.27 3.54
N GLY A 20 6.13 -12.48 3.21
CA GLY A 20 5.03 -12.74 4.13
C GLY A 20 4.60 -14.20 4.12
N ARG A 21 3.46 -14.48 4.73
CA ARG A 21 2.83 -15.81 4.73
C ARG A 21 2.03 -16.06 3.44
N TYR A 22 1.36 -15.03 2.94
CA TYR A 22 0.41 -15.11 1.83
C TYR A 22 0.92 -14.43 0.56
N VAL A 23 1.96 -13.58 0.68
CA VAL A 23 2.59 -12.88 -0.44
C VAL A 23 4.09 -12.74 -0.22
N THR A 24 4.78 -12.53 -1.34
CA THR A 24 6.13 -11.96 -1.35
C THR A 24 6.09 -10.67 -2.19
N LEU A 25 6.61 -9.59 -1.65
CA LEU A 25 6.87 -8.37 -2.40
C LEU A 25 8.24 -8.50 -3.05
N GLU A 26 8.28 -8.58 -4.36
CA GLU A 26 9.52 -8.69 -5.15
C GLU A 26 9.85 -7.34 -5.78
N PRO A 27 11.10 -6.85 -5.72
CA PRO A 27 11.49 -5.66 -6.47
C PRO A 27 11.03 -5.77 -7.92
N LEU A 28 10.34 -4.75 -8.43
CA LEU A 28 9.76 -4.78 -9.77
C LEU A 28 10.86 -5.02 -10.81
N ALA A 29 10.67 -6.01 -11.69
CA ALA A 29 11.60 -6.44 -12.70
C ALA A 29 10.89 -6.73 -14.03
N ALA A 30 11.66 -6.81 -15.13
CA ALA A 30 11.10 -7.01 -16.47
C ALA A 30 10.41 -8.36 -16.65
N ASP A 31 10.88 -9.39 -15.97
CA ASP A 31 10.32 -10.75 -16.01
C ASP A 31 8.94 -10.87 -15.32
N HIS A 32 8.53 -9.85 -14.56
CA HIS A 32 7.18 -9.78 -14.01
C HIS A 32 6.11 -9.40 -15.03
N VAL A 33 6.49 -8.83 -16.19
CA VAL A 33 5.56 -8.25 -17.16
C VAL A 33 4.49 -9.22 -17.64
N PRO A 34 4.80 -10.44 -18.09
CA PRO A 34 3.76 -11.37 -18.59
C PRO A 34 2.72 -11.69 -17.52
N GLY A 35 3.17 -12.01 -16.30
CA GLY A 35 2.26 -12.34 -15.20
C GLY A 35 1.45 -11.13 -14.68
N LEU A 36 2.00 -9.93 -14.72
CA LEU A 36 1.27 -8.70 -14.39
C LEU A 36 0.24 -8.37 -15.46
N TYR A 37 0.59 -8.51 -16.73
CA TYR A 37 -0.34 -8.26 -17.84
C TYR A 37 -1.52 -9.25 -17.80
N GLU A 38 -1.24 -10.54 -17.56
CA GLU A 38 -2.28 -11.54 -17.31
C GLU A 38 -3.20 -11.13 -16.16
N ALA A 39 -2.63 -10.75 -15.01
CA ALA A 39 -3.40 -10.35 -13.83
C ALA A 39 -4.27 -9.12 -14.08
N PHE A 40 -3.73 -8.10 -14.74
CA PHE A 40 -4.44 -6.86 -15.02
C PHE A 40 -5.53 -7.04 -16.08
N SER A 41 -5.36 -7.98 -17.01
CA SER A 41 -6.36 -8.32 -18.04
C SER A 41 -7.64 -8.94 -17.47
N GLU A 42 -7.65 -9.38 -16.20
CA GLU A 42 -8.87 -9.83 -15.51
C GLU A 42 -9.87 -8.69 -15.26
N ASP A 43 -9.41 -7.43 -15.17
CA ASP A 43 -10.31 -6.27 -15.04
C ASP A 43 -10.82 -5.80 -16.41
N THR A 44 -11.81 -6.51 -16.94
CA THR A 44 -12.44 -6.17 -18.22
C THR A 44 -13.17 -4.83 -18.23
N SER A 45 -13.45 -4.26 -17.05
CA SER A 45 -14.10 -2.97 -16.87
C SER A 45 -13.12 -1.79 -16.81
N ASN A 46 -11.83 -2.05 -16.63
CA ASN A 46 -10.80 -1.06 -16.34
C ASN A 46 -11.04 -0.24 -15.05
N ALA A 47 -11.88 -0.73 -14.15
CA ALA A 47 -12.24 -0.01 -12.91
C ALA A 47 -11.06 0.21 -11.98
N MET A 48 -10.11 -0.73 -11.92
CA MET A 48 -8.91 -0.61 -11.07
C MET A 48 -8.03 0.60 -11.45
N TRP A 49 -8.12 1.08 -12.71
CA TRP A 49 -7.30 2.18 -13.23
C TRP A 49 -7.90 3.57 -12.99
N HIS A 50 -9.13 3.63 -12.47
CA HIS A 50 -9.89 4.88 -12.38
C HIS A 50 -9.15 5.98 -11.62
N TYR A 51 -8.54 5.63 -10.48
CA TYR A 51 -7.82 6.57 -9.61
C TYR A 51 -6.30 6.52 -9.76
N LEU A 52 -5.79 5.64 -10.62
CA LEU A 52 -4.36 5.52 -10.87
C LEU A 52 -3.92 6.52 -11.95
N PRO A 53 -2.71 7.09 -11.83
CA PRO A 53 -2.22 8.06 -12.83
C PRO A 53 -1.84 7.41 -14.16
N THR A 54 -1.61 6.08 -14.16
CA THR A 54 -1.27 5.28 -15.36
C THR A 54 -2.33 4.24 -15.65
N GLY A 55 -2.19 3.53 -16.79
CA GLY A 55 -3.10 2.48 -17.23
C GLY A 55 -4.50 2.99 -17.64
N PRO A 56 -5.36 2.11 -18.19
CA PRO A 56 -5.01 0.74 -18.57
C PRO A 56 -3.93 0.70 -19.65
N TYR A 57 -3.19 -0.40 -19.74
CA TYR A 57 -2.20 -0.62 -20.79
C TYR A 57 -2.86 -1.35 -21.97
N ALA A 58 -2.61 -0.86 -23.19
CA ALA A 58 -3.25 -1.39 -24.39
C ALA A 58 -2.83 -2.84 -24.70
N ASP A 59 -1.58 -3.17 -24.39
CA ASP A 59 -0.98 -4.48 -24.60
C ASP A 59 0.18 -4.72 -23.62
N GLU A 60 0.75 -5.91 -23.69
CA GLU A 60 1.90 -6.29 -22.87
C GLU A 60 3.13 -5.43 -23.14
N ALA A 61 3.33 -4.99 -24.38
CA ALA A 61 4.46 -4.14 -24.74
C ALA A 61 4.38 -2.75 -24.09
N ALA A 62 3.17 -2.19 -24.00
CA ALA A 62 2.93 -0.92 -23.29
C ALA A 62 3.20 -1.06 -21.79
N LEU A 63 2.80 -2.17 -21.17
CA LEU A 63 3.14 -2.47 -19.78
C LEU A 63 4.66 -2.65 -19.59
N ALA A 64 5.32 -3.38 -20.50
CA ALA A 64 6.76 -3.58 -20.48
C ALA A 64 7.54 -2.26 -20.53
N ALA A 65 7.14 -1.36 -21.42
CA ALA A 65 7.76 -0.03 -21.53
C ALA A 65 7.59 0.78 -20.22
N TRP A 66 6.43 0.71 -19.57
CA TRP A 66 6.23 1.36 -18.28
C TRP A 66 7.08 0.70 -17.18
N VAL A 67 7.13 -0.62 -17.12
CA VAL A 67 7.93 -1.37 -16.11
C VAL A 67 9.41 -1.02 -16.26
N GLU A 68 9.95 -0.93 -17.48
CA GLU A 68 11.35 -0.54 -17.70
C GLU A 68 11.68 0.84 -17.09
N GLY A 69 10.82 1.81 -17.25
CA GLY A 69 10.99 3.11 -16.60
C GLY A 69 10.81 3.06 -15.08
N ALA A 70 9.80 2.33 -14.60
CA ALA A 70 9.44 2.26 -13.19
C ALA A 70 10.48 1.53 -12.34
N ARG A 71 11.01 0.39 -12.81
CA ARG A 71 11.99 -0.43 -12.07
C ARG A 71 13.32 0.26 -11.79
N LEU A 72 13.64 1.32 -12.52
CA LEU A 72 14.89 2.07 -12.39
C LEU A 72 14.76 3.28 -11.44
N GLN A 73 13.54 3.68 -11.09
CA GLN A 73 13.32 4.87 -10.26
C GLN A 73 13.74 4.62 -8.81
N HIS A 74 14.35 5.63 -8.19
CA HIS A 74 14.69 5.62 -6.77
C HIS A 74 13.50 6.04 -5.89
N ASP A 75 12.56 6.81 -6.43
CA ASP A 75 11.29 7.23 -5.83
C ASP A 75 10.29 7.49 -6.97
N PRO A 76 9.26 6.65 -7.12
CA PRO A 76 8.85 5.51 -6.29
C PRO A 76 9.77 4.27 -6.38
N VAL A 77 9.79 3.48 -5.30
CA VAL A 77 10.37 2.12 -5.28
C VAL A 77 9.25 1.11 -5.42
N PHE A 78 9.19 0.44 -6.56
CA PHE A 78 8.10 -0.48 -6.91
C PHE A 78 8.41 -1.93 -6.55
N TYR A 79 7.35 -2.65 -6.14
CA TYR A 79 7.35 -4.09 -5.90
C TYR A 79 6.22 -4.75 -6.66
N ALA A 80 6.49 -5.90 -7.28
CA ALA A 80 5.48 -6.83 -7.74
C ALA A 80 5.01 -7.68 -6.56
N ILE A 81 3.72 -8.02 -6.54
CA ILE A 81 3.10 -8.82 -5.47
C ILE A 81 2.93 -10.23 -6.00
N ARG A 82 3.77 -11.16 -5.50
CA ARG A 82 3.64 -12.58 -5.79
C ARG A 82 2.81 -13.25 -4.71
N MET A 83 1.72 -13.87 -5.11
CA MET A 83 0.82 -14.62 -4.24
C MET A 83 1.41 -15.99 -3.89
N ALA A 84 0.89 -16.65 -2.86
CA ALA A 84 1.36 -17.96 -2.39
C ALA A 84 1.22 -19.08 -3.44
N ASP A 85 0.33 -18.92 -4.42
CA ASP A 85 0.17 -19.85 -5.55
C ASP A 85 1.18 -19.61 -6.69
N GLY A 86 2.11 -18.66 -6.51
CA GLY A 86 3.14 -18.30 -7.48
C GLY A 86 2.70 -17.29 -8.53
N ARG A 87 1.40 -16.96 -8.63
CA ARG A 87 0.90 -15.95 -9.58
C ARG A 87 1.14 -14.53 -9.09
N LEU A 88 1.29 -13.60 -10.02
CA LEU A 88 1.33 -12.18 -9.70
C LEU A 88 -0.09 -11.63 -9.50
N GLY A 89 -0.25 -10.82 -8.45
CA GLY A 89 -1.54 -10.20 -8.11
C GLY A 89 -1.58 -8.70 -8.31
N GLY A 90 -0.42 -8.05 -8.55
CA GLY A 90 -0.41 -6.60 -8.70
C GLY A 90 0.94 -5.97 -8.40
N ILE A 91 0.88 -4.64 -8.20
CA ILE A 91 2.03 -3.79 -7.89
C ILE A 91 1.69 -2.91 -6.69
N ILE A 92 2.71 -2.62 -5.88
CA ILE A 92 2.66 -1.67 -4.79
C ILE A 92 4.00 -0.92 -4.71
N SER A 93 4.05 0.27 -4.12
CA SER A 93 5.31 1.01 -3.99
C SER A 93 5.43 1.78 -2.69
N TYR A 94 6.68 2.10 -2.34
CA TYR A 94 6.99 3.27 -1.54
C TYR A 94 7.18 4.48 -2.45
N LEU A 95 6.75 5.64 -2.00
CA LEU A 95 7.01 6.92 -2.67
C LEU A 95 7.10 8.06 -1.66
N ARG A 96 7.50 9.25 -2.15
CA ARG A 96 7.75 10.42 -1.28
C ARG A 96 8.63 10.04 -0.09
N ILE A 97 9.71 9.35 -0.40
CA ILE A 97 10.65 8.81 0.56
C ILE A 97 11.53 9.94 1.05
N THR A 98 11.31 10.40 2.28
CA THR A 98 12.00 11.57 2.84
C THR A 98 12.66 11.22 4.18
N PRO A 99 13.83 10.54 4.16
CA PRO A 99 14.51 10.10 5.37
C PRO A 99 14.86 11.25 6.32
N VAL A 100 15.20 12.42 5.79
CA VAL A 100 15.60 13.59 6.59
C VAL A 100 14.52 14.05 7.58
N VAL A 101 13.26 13.77 7.31
CA VAL A 101 12.13 14.01 8.24
C VAL A 101 11.51 12.71 8.75
N GLY A 102 11.98 11.56 8.26
CA GLY A 102 11.50 10.24 8.64
C GLY A 102 10.10 9.91 8.12
N SER A 103 9.71 10.40 6.93
CA SER A 103 8.42 10.07 6.33
C SER A 103 8.56 9.22 5.07
N ILE A 104 7.58 8.33 4.85
CA ILE A 104 7.47 7.46 3.69
C ILE A 104 5.99 7.17 3.41
N GLU A 105 5.63 7.04 2.13
CA GLU A 105 4.24 6.78 1.72
C GLU A 105 4.12 5.45 1.00
N ALA A 106 3.00 4.73 1.21
CA ALA A 106 2.58 3.67 0.30
C ALA A 106 1.68 4.23 -0.79
N GLY A 107 1.91 3.79 -2.02
CA GLY A 107 1.06 4.18 -3.13
C GLY A 107 1.16 3.25 -4.33
N TRP A 108 0.52 3.66 -5.43
CA TRP A 108 0.45 2.84 -6.62
C TRP A 108 -0.10 1.43 -6.34
N LEU A 109 -1.10 1.34 -5.44
CA LEU A 109 -1.75 0.07 -5.11
C LEU A 109 -2.58 -0.40 -6.30
N THR A 110 -1.93 -1.08 -7.22
CA THR A 110 -2.51 -1.62 -8.45
C THR A 110 -2.79 -3.10 -8.23
N PHE A 111 -3.94 -3.40 -7.65
CA PHE A 111 -4.33 -4.77 -7.28
C PHE A 111 -5.28 -5.35 -8.32
N ALA A 112 -4.86 -6.42 -8.99
CA ALA A 112 -5.69 -7.17 -9.91
C ALA A 112 -6.91 -7.79 -9.21
N PRO A 113 -8.00 -8.12 -9.91
CA PRO A 113 -9.21 -8.71 -9.31
C PRO A 113 -8.93 -9.91 -8.42
N ARG A 114 -8.01 -10.81 -8.82
CA ARG A 114 -7.60 -11.99 -8.04
C ARG A 114 -6.99 -11.68 -6.68
N LEU A 115 -6.37 -10.50 -6.52
CA LEU A 115 -5.75 -10.07 -5.27
C LEU A 115 -6.70 -9.26 -4.39
N GLN A 116 -7.63 -8.50 -5.00
CA GLN A 116 -8.52 -7.59 -4.26
C GLN A 116 -9.32 -8.33 -3.18
N ARG A 117 -9.47 -7.69 -2.00
CA ARG A 117 -10.24 -8.19 -0.84
C ARG A 117 -9.74 -9.52 -0.26
N THR A 118 -8.49 -9.90 -0.51
CA THR A 118 -7.86 -11.10 0.03
C THR A 118 -6.97 -10.80 1.25
N ARG A 119 -6.61 -11.84 2.00
CA ARG A 119 -5.57 -11.77 3.04
C ARG A 119 -4.23 -11.33 2.45
N ALA A 120 -3.92 -11.84 1.27
CA ALA A 120 -2.71 -11.52 0.51
C ALA A 120 -2.59 -10.01 0.23
N ALA A 121 -3.68 -9.36 -0.23
CA ALA A 121 -3.70 -7.91 -0.44
C ALA A 121 -3.43 -7.12 0.85
N SER A 122 -3.99 -7.59 1.96
CA SER A 122 -3.78 -6.93 3.26
C SER A 122 -2.35 -7.11 3.75
N GLU A 123 -1.79 -8.32 3.65
CA GLU A 123 -0.40 -8.58 4.04
C GLU A 123 0.60 -7.78 3.21
N ALA A 124 0.35 -7.59 1.91
CA ALA A 124 1.19 -6.75 1.05
C ALA A 124 1.36 -5.32 1.60
N VAL A 125 0.26 -4.71 2.05
CA VAL A 125 0.32 -3.39 2.70
C VAL A 125 1.02 -3.46 4.05
N MET A 126 0.69 -4.46 4.87
CA MET A 126 1.28 -4.63 6.21
C MET A 126 2.80 -4.84 6.17
N LEU A 127 3.32 -5.52 5.14
CA LEU A 127 4.76 -5.67 4.93
C LEU A 127 5.45 -4.32 4.70
N LEU A 128 4.83 -3.41 3.93
CA LEU A 128 5.36 -2.06 3.74
C LEU A 128 5.34 -1.27 5.05
N VAL A 129 4.22 -1.28 5.78
CA VAL A 129 4.11 -0.57 7.07
C VAL A 129 5.16 -1.08 8.05
N ARG A 130 5.28 -2.41 8.17
CA ARG A 130 6.24 -3.07 9.06
C ARG A 130 7.67 -2.65 8.74
N TRP A 131 8.08 -2.80 7.49
CA TRP A 131 9.44 -2.46 7.10
C TRP A 131 9.76 -0.98 7.38
N ALA A 132 8.83 -0.07 7.07
CA ALA A 132 9.04 1.36 7.29
C ALA A 132 9.32 1.69 8.76
N PHE A 133 8.48 1.21 9.69
CA PHE A 133 8.68 1.48 11.10
C PHE A 133 9.88 0.74 11.69
N GLU A 134 10.14 -0.51 11.29
CA GLU A 134 11.31 -1.26 11.72
C GLU A 134 12.63 -0.68 11.19
N ALA A 135 12.60 0.02 10.04
CA ALA A 135 13.73 0.77 9.52
C ALA A 135 13.95 2.13 10.23
N GLY A 136 13.03 2.57 11.09
CA GLY A 136 13.14 3.81 11.86
C GLY A 136 12.41 5.01 11.26
N TYR A 137 11.56 4.83 10.26
CA TYR A 137 10.67 5.89 9.80
C TYR A 137 9.71 6.26 10.93
N ARG A 138 9.48 7.58 11.10
CA ARG A 138 8.62 8.11 12.16
C ARG A 138 7.17 8.24 11.72
N ARG A 139 6.93 8.23 10.39
CA ARG A 139 5.63 8.49 9.78
C ARG A 139 5.46 7.67 8.52
N PHE A 140 4.37 6.92 8.47
CA PHE A 140 3.91 6.19 7.30
C PHE A 140 2.65 6.84 6.76
N GLU A 141 2.64 7.22 5.48
CA GLU A 141 1.59 7.99 4.84
C GLU A 141 0.78 7.15 3.85
N TRP A 142 -0.49 7.54 3.71
CA TRP A 142 -1.39 7.06 2.67
C TRP A 142 -2.18 8.24 2.12
N LYS A 143 -2.19 8.39 0.79
CA LYS A 143 -2.90 9.48 0.11
C LYS A 143 -3.74 8.90 -1.02
N CYS A 144 -4.96 9.37 -1.13
CA CYS A 144 -5.85 8.97 -2.23
C CYS A 144 -6.68 10.15 -2.71
N ASP A 145 -7.29 9.98 -3.88
CA ASP A 145 -8.35 10.88 -4.32
C ASP A 145 -9.45 10.93 -3.25
N ALA A 146 -9.92 12.12 -2.88
CA ALA A 146 -10.94 12.30 -1.86
C ALA A 146 -12.26 11.61 -2.22
N GLY A 147 -12.53 11.37 -3.51
CA GLY A 147 -13.66 10.61 -4.01
C GLY A 147 -13.45 9.09 -4.00
N ASN A 148 -12.23 8.60 -3.70
CA ASN A 148 -11.94 7.17 -3.66
C ASN A 148 -12.33 6.56 -2.30
N ALA A 149 -13.64 6.37 -2.07
CA ALA A 149 -14.16 5.81 -0.83
C ALA A 149 -13.53 4.45 -0.45
N PRO A 150 -13.31 3.49 -1.39
CA PRO A 150 -12.61 2.25 -1.05
C PRO A 150 -11.21 2.45 -0.50
N SER A 151 -10.43 3.38 -1.05
CA SER A 151 -9.07 3.66 -0.58
C SER A 151 -9.06 4.37 0.78
N ARG A 152 -10.01 5.29 1.03
CA ARG A 152 -10.19 5.96 2.32
C ARG A 152 -10.53 4.94 3.41
N ALA A 153 -11.50 4.05 3.15
CA ALA A 153 -11.87 2.97 4.07
C ALA A 153 -10.71 1.99 4.30
N ALA A 154 -9.87 1.73 3.29
CA ALA A 154 -8.69 0.88 3.42
C ALA A 154 -7.64 1.51 4.34
N ALA A 155 -7.35 2.81 4.20
CA ALA A 155 -6.40 3.52 5.06
C ALA A 155 -6.78 3.38 6.55
N GLU A 156 -8.03 3.67 6.91
CA GLU A 156 -8.52 3.50 8.29
C GLU A 156 -8.48 2.03 8.74
N ARG A 157 -8.84 1.11 7.85
CA ARG A 157 -8.79 -0.33 8.15
C ARG A 157 -7.38 -0.80 8.49
N PHE A 158 -6.35 -0.17 7.92
CA PHE A 158 -4.95 -0.41 8.27
C PHE A 158 -4.49 0.38 9.50
N GLY A 159 -5.36 1.14 10.13
CA GLY A 159 -5.06 1.91 11.34
C GLY A 159 -4.31 3.21 11.08
N LEU A 160 -4.44 3.76 9.86
CA LEU A 160 -3.92 5.09 9.57
C LEU A 160 -5.01 6.12 9.87
N SER A 161 -4.67 7.09 10.72
CA SER A 161 -5.58 8.15 11.14
C SER A 161 -5.79 9.18 10.03
N TYR A 162 -7.03 9.66 9.90
CA TYR A 162 -7.37 10.74 8.97
C TYR A 162 -6.77 12.07 9.40
N GLU A 163 -6.19 12.84 8.46
CA GLU A 163 -5.56 14.13 8.73
C GLU A 163 -6.18 15.30 7.95
N GLY A 164 -7.02 15.02 6.96
CA GLY A 164 -7.72 16.07 6.23
C GLY A 164 -7.75 15.87 4.72
N VAL A 165 -8.31 16.87 4.01
CA VAL A 165 -8.34 16.92 2.56
C VAL A 165 -7.63 18.16 2.05
N PHE A 166 -6.65 17.97 1.18
CA PHE A 166 -6.07 19.04 0.40
C PHE A 166 -6.92 19.29 -0.84
N ARG A 167 -7.59 20.44 -0.88
CA ARG A 167 -8.43 20.82 -2.02
C ARG A 167 -7.57 21.23 -3.20
N GLN A 168 -7.96 20.82 -4.42
CA GLN A 168 -7.25 21.13 -5.68
C GLN A 168 -5.75 20.77 -5.62
N ALA A 169 -5.44 19.64 -4.97
CA ALA A 169 -4.07 19.22 -4.70
C ALA A 169 -3.33 18.75 -5.96
N ALA A 170 -4.05 18.27 -6.96
CA ALA A 170 -3.43 17.77 -8.19
C ALA A 170 -4.41 17.82 -9.38
N VAL A 171 -3.86 17.68 -10.59
CA VAL A 171 -4.60 17.40 -11.80
C VAL A 171 -4.21 16.00 -12.29
N VAL A 172 -5.16 15.07 -12.36
CA VAL A 172 -4.93 13.69 -12.79
C VAL A 172 -5.84 13.37 -13.97
N LYS A 173 -5.28 12.92 -15.07
CA LYS A 173 -6.02 12.62 -16.31
C LYS A 173 -6.96 13.78 -16.73
N GLY A 174 -6.48 15.03 -16.60
CA GLY A 174 -7.22 16.25 -16.96
C GLY A 174 -8.34 16.65 -15.98
N ARG A 175 -8.44 16.00 -14.81
CA ARG A 175 -9.47 16.30 -13.80
C ARG A 175 -8.85 16.81 -12.50
N ASN A 176 -9.57 17.68 -11.80
CA ASN A 176 -9.20 18.09 -10.46
C ASN A 176 -9.17 16.87 -9.54
N ARG A 177 -8.16 16.81 -8.67
CA ARG A 177 -8.05 15.84 -7.60
C ARG A 177 -7.87 16.57 -6.27
N ASP A 178 -8.88 16.47 -5.43
CA ASP A 178 -8.73 16.72 -4.00
C ASP A 178 -8.11 15.47 -3.38
N THR A 179 -7.18 15.65 -2.45
CA THR A 179 -6.42 14.52 -1.89
C THR A 179 -6.70 14.36 -0.41
N ALA A 180 -7.27 13.22 -0.03
CA ALA A 180 -7.42 12.81 1.36
C ALA A 180 -6.08 12.24 1.88
N TRP A 181 -5.73 12.63 3.11
CA TRP A 181 -4.48 12.29 3.79
C TRP A 181 -4.75 11.44 5.01
N PHE A 182 -3.96 10.38 5.16
CA PHE A 182 -3.97 9.49 6.31
C PHE A 182 -2.53 9.17 6.68
N ALA A 183 -2.27 8.95 7.97
CA ALA A 183 -0.97 8.54 8.44
C ALA A 183 -1.05 7.70 9.72
N ALA A 184 0.00 6.93 9.95
CA ALA A 184 0.35 6.38 11.25
C ALA A 184 1.75 6.90 11.65
N ILE A 185 2.00 7.02 12.95
CA ILE A 185 3.29 7.44 13.48
C ILE A 185 3.97 6.32 14.28
N ASP A 186 5.28 6.47 14.51
CA ASP A 186 6.11 5.47 15.19
C ASP A 186 5.60 5.08 16.58
N GLY A 187 5.01 6.05 17.31
CA GLY A 187 4.39 5.79 18.62
C GLY A 187 3.19 4.84 18.57
N GLU A 188 2.53 4.72 17.41
CA GLU A 188 1.38 3.83 17.20
C GLU A 188 1.81 2.44 16.73
N TRP A 189 3.05 2.31 16.23
CA TRP A 189 3.56 1.08 15.61
C TRP A 189 3.47 -0.16 16.51
N PRO A 190 3.82 -0.14 17.81
CA PRO A 190 3.71 -1.33 18.64
C PRO A 190 2.29 -1.92 18.68
N ALA A 191 1.28 -1.06 18.74
CA ALA A 191 -0.12 -1.48 18.75
C ALA A 191 -0.57 -1.95 17.36
N LEU A 192 -0.17 -1.25 16.29
CA LEU A 192 -0.44 -1.67 14.91
C LEU A 192 0.19 -3.01 14.60
N ARG A 193 1.45 -3.22 15.00
CA ARG A 193 2.14 -4.50 14.82
C ARG A 193 1.38 -5.64 15.47
N ALA A 194 0.98 -5.46 16.72
CA ALA A 194 0.20 -6.48 17.44
C ALA A 194 -1.13 -6.77 16.75
N ALA A 195 -1.84 -5.74 16.25
CA ALA A 195 -3.08 -5.89 15.50
C ALA A 195 -2.86 -6.65 14.18
N TYR A 196 -1.79 -6.36 13.45
CA TYR A 196 -1.46 -7.04 12.19
C TYR A 196 -1.07 -8.51 12.43
N ASP A 197 -0.24 -8.78 13.44
CA ASP A 197 0.17 -10.13 13.80
C ASP A 197 -1.06 -10.97 14.21
N ALA A 198 -1.95 -10.42 15.04
CA ALA A 198 -3.18 -11.09 15.45
C ALA A 198 -4.14 -11.32 14.26
N TRP A 199 -4.27 -10.34 13.35
CA TRP A 199 -5.15 -10.51 12.19
C TRP A 199 -4.63 -11.53 11.19
N LEU A 200 -3.30 -11.58 10.95
CA LEU A 200 -2.66 -12.52 10.01
C LEU A 200 -2.53 -13.94 10.56
N ASP A 201 -2.80 -14.14 11.86
CA ASP A 201 -2.74 -15.48 12.43
C ASP A 201 -3.78 -16.39 11.74
N PRO A 202 -3.42 -17.62 11.32
CA PRO A 202 -4.35 -18.54 10.69
C PRO A 202 -5.58 -18.85 11.54
N SER A 203 -5.45 -18.85 12.87
CA SER A 203 -6.56 -19.08 13.79
C SER A 203 -7.64 -17.98 13.77
N ASN A 204 -7.30 -16.80 13.21
CA ASN A 204 -8.28 -15.72 13.00
C ASN A 204 -9.20 -15.96 11.79
N PHE A 205 -9.08 -17.10 11.13
CA PHE A 205 -9.91 -17.43 9.96
C PHE A 205 -10.55 -18.79 10.10
N ASP A 206 -11.85 -18.86 9.81
CA ASP A 206 -12.60 -20.11 9.81
C ASP A 206 -12.24 -21.00 8.58
N GLU A 207 -12.82 -22.21 8.54
CA GLU A 207 -12.61 -23.17 7.45
C GLU A 207 -13.01 -22.63 6.06
N ALA A 208 -13.94 -21.65 6.02
CA ALA A 208 -14.33 -20.95 4.80
C ALA A 208 -13.42 -19.74 4.48
N GLY A 209 -12.36 -19.51 5.27
CA GLY A 209 -11.43 -18.40 5.11
C GLY A 209 -11.98 -17.04 5.51
N ARG A 210 -13.09 -16.98 6.27
CA ARG A 210 -13.67 -15.74 6.78
C ARG A 210 -12.99 -15.35 8.09
N GLN A 211 -12.64 -14.05 8.22
CA GLN A 211 -12.03 -13.55 9.45
C GLN A 211 -13.01 -13.67 10.64
N ILE A 212 -12.49 -14.09 11.79
CA ILE A 212 -13.24 -14.16 13.07
C ILE A 212 -13.29 -12.76 13.69
N VAL A 213 -12.13 -12.10 13.79
CA VAL A 213 -11.99 -10.71 14.21
C VAL A 213 -11.55 -9.87 13.03
N SER A 214 -12.26 -8.78 12.76
CA SER A 214 -11.90 -7.93 11.62
C SER A 214 -10.67 -7.09 11.93
N LEU A 215 -9.89 -6.79 10.87
CA LEU A 215 -8.74 -5.89 11.03
C LEU A 215 -9.19 -4.51 11.55
N ARG A 216 -10.36 -4.02 11.11
CA ARG A 216 -10.93 -2.74 11.56
C ARG A 216 -11.19 -2.74 13.08
N ASP A 217 -11.63 -3.86 13.65
CA ASP A 217 -11.88 -3.96 15.10
C ASP A 217 -10.57 -3.93 15.89
N LEU A 218 -9.50 -4.51 15.34
CA LEU A 218 -8.18 -4.52 15.97
C LEU A 218 -7.47 -3.16 15.86
N THR A 219 -7.57 -2.49 14.73
CA THR A 219 -6.87 -1.21 14.47
C THR A 219 -7.68 0.01 14.87
N GLY A 220 -9.01 -0.11 14.91
CA GLY A 220 -9.92 1.00 15.20
C GLY A 220 -9.65 1.74 16.53
N PRO A 221 -9.27 1.05 17.62
CA PRO A 221 -8.87 1.70 18.86
C PRO A 221 -7.58 2.52 18.80
N ILE A 222 -6.76 2.32 17.76
CA ILE A 222 -5.46 3.00 17.58
C ILE A 222 -5.65 4.35 16.88
N LEU A 223 -6.72 4.49 16.09
CA LEU A 223 -7.00 5.72 15.35
C LEU A 223 -7.20 6.91 16.27
N VAL A 224 -6.43 7.97 16.05
CA VAL A 224 -6.57 9.26 16.78
C VAL A 224 -7.61 10.17 16.12
N ALA A 225 -7.89 9.98 14.84
CA ALA A 225 -8.95 10.66 14.10
C ALA A 225 -9.56 9.74 13.05
N ARG A 226 -10.87 9.88 12.83
CA ARG A 226 -11.62 9.11 11.83
C ARG A 226 -12.02 9.99 10.66
N ASP A 227 -12.12 9.35 9.50
CA ASP A 227 -12.59 10.01 8.29
C ASP A 227 -14.10 10.33 8.41
N PRO A 228 -14.50 11.61 8.28
CA PRO A 228 -15.92 11.99 8.38
C PRO A 228 -16.78 11.49 7.22
N ALA A 229 -16.16 10.97 6.14
CA ALA A 229 -16.86 10.41 4.98
C ALA A 229 -16.82 8.86 4.97
N GLY A 230 -16.34 8.22 6.04
CA GLY A 230 -16.22 6.77 6.20
C GLY A 230 -17.42 6.11 6.88
#